data_70488fdee10514fdcf4ae67d70e9a671
#
_entry.id   70488fdee10514fdcf4ae67d70e9a671
#
_cell.length_a   1.000
_cell.length_b   1.000
_cell.length_c   1.000
_cell.angle_alpha   90.00
_cell.angle_beta   90.00
_cell.angle_gamma   90.00
#
_symmetry.space_group_name_H-M   'P 1'
#
loop_
_entity.id
_entity.type
_entity.pdbx_description
1 polymer ?
#
loop_
_entity_poly.entity_id
_entity_poly.type
_entity_poly.pdbx_seq_one_letter_code
_entity_poly.pdbx_strand_id
1 'polypeptide(L)'
;ITSAAERSGLFTSEELPRGMTQIPYAIKGDPELAKSVANYDEKNGTWVTPISDPHLPIFYATVNLWHYLGRGLDDKAWISMSVCQTGTPEDFIRAGRALGEAIRDSDRKVLLVASGALSHTFHKLRDLRKHEASDPSHIFSPEARAADEERIEWFKAGDHARVLETMPEFLK
;
A
#
# COMPACT_ATOMS: atom_id res chain seq x y z
N ILE A 1 9.07 1.06 -6.37
CA ILE A 1 8.97 2.23 -5.48
C ILE A 1 9.09 3.51 -6.28
N THR A 2 8.23 4.51 -6.03
CA THR A 2 8.31 5.81 -6.71
C THR A 2 9.51 6.62 -6.20
N SER A 3 10.29 7.21 -7.12
CA SER A 3 11.50 7.97 -6.80
C SER A 3 11.60 9.32 -7.51
N ALA A 4 10.54 9.78 -8.19
CA ALA A 4 10.50 11.14 -8.72
C ALA A 4 10.45 12.16 -7.58
N ALA A 5 11.17 13.29 -7.72
CA ALA A 5 11.20 14.36 -6.72
C ALA A 5 9.83 15.05 -6.58
N GLU A 6 9.11 15.16 -7.69
CA GLU A 6 7.78 15.78 -7.74
C GLU A 6 6.90 15.03 -8.74
N ARG A 7 5.62 14.90 -8.41
CA ARG A 7 4.59 14.40 -9.32
C ARG A 7 3.32 15.23 -9.14
N SER A 8 2.73 15.65 -10.23
CA SER A 8 1.49 16.41 -10.21
C SER A 8 0.59 16.03 -11.39
N GLY A 9 -0.70 16.22 -11.22
CA GLY A 9 -1.67 15.93 -12.26
C GLY A 9 -3.10 15.97 -11.76
N LEU A 10 -3.99 15.40 -12.57
CA LEU A 10 -5.36 15.14 -12.21
C LEU A 10 -5.55 13.63 -12.09
N PHE A 11 -6.00 13.19 -10.93
CA PHE A 11 -6.41 11.80 -10.76
C PHE A 11 -7.82 11.63 -11.33
N THR A 12 -7.95 10.66 -12.21
CA THR A 12 -9.24 10.20 -12.75
C THR A 12 -9.28 8.69 -12.63
N SER A 13 -10.44 8.13 -12.32
CA SER A 13 -10.62 6.69 -12.31
C SER A 13 -11.93 6.33 -12.99
N GLU A 14 -11.85 5.44 -13.97
CA GLU A 14 -13.02 4.86 -14.63
C GLU A 14 -13.71 3.82 -13.74
N GLU A 15 -12.99 3.24 -12.79
CA GLU A 15 -13.52 2.25 -11.86
C GLU A 15 -14.48 2.84 -10.85
N LEU A 16 -14.46 4.16 -10.64
CA LEU A 16 -15.29 4.86 -9.68
C LEU A 16 -16.12 5.97 -10.35
N PRO A 17 -16.95 5.64 -11.36
CA PRO A 17 -17.69 6.66 -12.11
C PRO A 17 -18.72 7.42 -11.27
N ARG A 18 -19.02 6.92 -10.07
CA ARG A 18 -20.12 7.45 -9.22
C ARG A 18 -19.70 8.55 -8.24
N GLY A 19 -18.48 9.00 -8.21
CA GLY A 19 -18.10 9.98 -7.20
C GLY A 19 -16.73 10.60 -7.27
N MET A 20 -15.85 10.12 -8.11
CA MET A 20 -14.52 10.70 -8.23
C MET A 20 -14.54 11.77 -9.31
N THR A 21 -14.85 12.97 -8.89
CA THR A 21 -14.41 14.15 -9.60
C THR A 21 -12.90 14.08 -9.79
N GLN A 22 -12.39 14.71 -10.84
CA GLN A 22 -10.97 14.87 -11.04
C GLN A 22 -10.34 15.47 -9.78
N ILE A 23 -9.41 14.77 -9.18
CA ILE A 23 -8.70 15.25 -7.98
C ILE A 23 -7.35 15.77 -8.41
N PRO A 24 -7.10 17.08 -8.34
CA PRO A 24 -5.77 17.62 -8.55
C PRO A 24 -4.85 17.17 -7.41
N TYR A 25 -3.64 16.77 -7.76
CA TYR A 25 -2.62 16.43 -6.80
C TYR A 25 -1.28 17.05 -7.18
N ALA A 26 -0.49 17.40 -6.17
CA ALA A 26 0.90 17.77 -6.27
C ALA A 26 1.63 17.16 -5.08
N ILE A 27 2.54 16.25 -5.33
CA ILE A 27 3.20 15.44 -4.30
C ILE A 27 4.71 15.56 -4.48
N LYS A 28 5.39 15.91 -3.39
CA LYS A 28 6.85 15.79 -3.30
C LYS A 28 7.22 14.34 -3.04
N GLY A 29 8.30 13.88 -3.65
CA GLY A 29 8.89 12.56 -3.38
C GLY A 29 10.19 12.67 -2.60
N ASP A 30 10.80 11.54 -2.30
CA ASP A 30 12.14 11.44 -1.74
C ASP A 30 12.97 10.45 -2.57
N PRO A 31 13.66 10.93 -3.61
CA PRO A 31 14.46 10.08 -4.49
C PRO A 31 15.61 9.37 -3.76
N GLU A 32 16.19 10.01 -2.74
CA GLU A 32 17.32 9.46 -2.00
C GLU A 32 16.87 8.27 -1.14
N LEU A 33 15.77 8.42 -0.39
CA LEU A 33 15.22 7.32 0.38
C LEU A 33 14.79 6.16 -0.53
N ALA A 34 14.14 6.45 -1.65
CA ALA A 34 13.72 5.42 -2.59
C ALA A 34 14.90 4.62 -3.17
N LYS A 35 16.01 5.30 -3.51
CA LYS A 35 17.25 4.65 -3.95
C LYS A 35 17.90 3.85 -2.84
N SER A 36 17.89 4.38 -1.61
CA SER A 36 18.43 3.66 -0.44
C SER A 36 17.68 2.35 -0.23
N VAL A 37 16.35 2.34 -0.31
CA VAL A 37 15.55 1.12 -0.23
C VAL A 37 15.97 0.09 -1.28
N ALA A 38 16.13 0.52 -2.53
CA ALA A 38 16.56 -0.37 -3.62
C ALA A 38 17.97 -0.96 -3.36
N ASN A 39 18.91 -0.17 -2.83
CA ASN A 39 20.24 -0.64 -2.51
C ASN A 39 20.25 -1.69 -1.38
N TYR A 40 19.42 -1.51 -0.35
CA TYR A 40 19.26 -2.52 0.70
C TYR A 40 18.53 -3.76 0.20
N ASP A 41 17.58 -3.58 -0.71
CA ASP A 41 16.85 -4.67 -1.33
C ASP A 41 17.77 -5.60 -2.14
N GLU A 42 18.72 -5.05 -2.88
CA GLU A 42 19.71 -5.82 -3.60
C GLU A 42 20.52 -6.73 -2.67
N LYS A 43 20.91 -6.23 -1.48
CA LYS A 43 21.59 -7.03 -0.46
C LYS A 43 20.71 -8.12 0.13
N ASN A 44 19.43 -7.89 0.24
CA ASN A 44 18.45 -8.83 0.80
C ASN A 44 17.92 -9.83 -0.23
N GLY A 45 18.30 -9.67 -1.50
CA GLY A 45 17.92 -10.59 -2.59
C GLY A 45 16.47 -10.50 -2.99
N THR A 46 15.84 -9.33 -2.79
CA THR A 46 14.50 -9.00 -3.28
C THR A 46 14.60 -8.10 -4.51
N TRP A 47 13.51 -7.53 -4.94
CA TRP A 47 13.45 -6.78 -6.17
C TRP A 47 12.61 -5.51 -6.04
N VAL A 48 13.22 -4.45 -5.60
CA VAL A 48 12.61 -3.12 -5.55
C VAL A 48 13.26 -2.20 -6.55
N THR A 49 12.53 -1.83 -7.60
CA THR A 49 13.01 -0.91 -8.62
C THR A 49 12.57 0.52 -8.31
N PRO A 50 13.48 1.49 -8.21
CA PRO A 50 13.11 2.90 -8.08
C PRO A 50 12.70 3.45 -9.46
N ILE A 51 11.52 4.05 -9.52
CA ILE A 51 10.94 4.61 -10.76
C ILE A 51 10.92 6.13 -10.64
N SER A 52 11.84 6.80 -11.35
CA SER A 52 11.92 8.25 -11.40
C SER A 52 11.19 8.78 -12.64
N ASP A 53 9.87 8.72 -12.61
CA ASP A 53 9.02 9.23 -13.67
C ASP A 53 8.04 10.26 -13.09
N PRO A 54 8.18 11.56 -13.41
CA PRO A 54 7.28 12.60 -12.93
C PRO A 54 5.88 12.50 -13.54
N HIS A 55 5.72 11.75 -14.62
CA HIS A 55 4.44 11.54 -15.31
C HIS A 55 3.75 10.23 -14.89
N LEU A 56 4.40 9.44 -14.04
CA LEU A 56 3.78 8.22 -13.53
C LEU A 56 2.47 8.55 -12.81
N PRO A 57 1.32 8.05 -13.28
CA PRO A 57 0.04 8.33 -12.64
C PRO A 57 0.05 7.95 -11.15
N ILE A 58 -0.63 8.76 -10.35
CA ILE A 58 -0.82 8.42 -8.95
C ILE A 58 -1.81 7.26 -8.83
N PHE A 59 -1.51 6.31 -7.96
CA PHE A 59 -2.43 5.21 -7.66
C PHE A 59 -3.56 5.67 -6.74
N TYR A 60 -4.77 5.17 -6.93
CA TYR A 60 -5.95 5.64 -6.19
C TYR A 60 -5.78 5.57 -4.67
N ALA A 61 -5.17 4.51 -4.15
CA ALA A 61 -4.93 4.37 -2.72
C ALA A 61 -4.02 5.48 -2.18
N THR A 62 -2.99 5.86 -2.95
CA THR A 62 -2.08 6.94 -2.56
C THR A 62 -2.80 8.29 -2.58
N VAL A 63 -3.60 8.60 -3.62
CA VAL A 63 -4.31 9.87 -3.69
C VAL A 63 -5.38 9.97 -2.60
N ASN A 64 -6.05 8.88 -2.26
CA ASN A 64 -7.02 8.86 -1.17
C ASN A 64 -6.34 9.17 0.18
N LEU A 65 -5.25 8.47 0.49
CA LEU A 65 -4.51 8.72 1.72
C LEU A 65 -3.96 10.14 1.77
N TRP A 66 -3.37 10.62 0.69
CA TRP A 66 -2.88 11.99 0.59
C TRP A 66 -4.01 13.01 0.75
N HIS A 67 -5.17 12.77 0.14
CA HIS A 67 -6.31 13.67 0.22
C HIS A 67 -6.85 13.80 1.64
N TYR A 68 -6.92 12.69 2.38
CA TYR A 68 -7.50 12.69 3.73
C TYR A 68 -6.48 12.95 4.83
N LEU A 69 -5.26 12.47 4.69
CA LEU A 69 -4.22 12.56 5.72
C LEU A 69 -3.19 13.66 5.42
N GLY A 70 -2.97 13.97 4.15
CA GLY A 70 -1.90 14.84 3.70
C GLY A 70 -2.26 16.31 3.62
N ARG A 71 -3.52 16.69 3.81
CA ARG A 71 -3.93 18.09 3.79
C ARG A 71 -3.22 18.89 4.87
N GLY A 72 -2.52 19.95 4.46
CA GLY A 72 -1.68 20.74 5.37
C GLY A 72 -0.30 20.15 5.65
N LEU A 73 0.09 19.08 4.93
CA LEU A 73 1.40 18.47 4.99
C LEU A 73 2.15 18.64 3.65
N ASP A 74 2.00 19.78 3.00
CA ASP A 74 2.57 20.07 1.67
C ASP A 74 4.11 20.05 1.65
N ASP A 75 4.72 20.17 2.82
CA ASP A 75 6.17 20.05 3.02
C ASP A 75 6.67 18.59 3.13
N LYS A 76 5.76 17.64 3.28
CA LYS A 76 6.12 16.22 3.45
C LYS A 76 6.27 15.52 2.10
N ALA A 77 7.28 14.65 2.03
CA ALA A 77 7.46 13.77 0.88
C ALA A 77 6.56 12.53 1.01
N TRP A 78 6.02 12.10 -0.13
CA TRP A 78 5.19 10.91 -0.26
C TRP A 78 5.84 9.95 -1.25
N ILE A 79 6.13 8.75 -0.79
CA ILE A 79 6.66 7.67 -1.61
C ILE A 79 5.63 6.55 -1.63
N SER A 80 5.37 6.01 -2.80
CA SER A 80 4.51 4.83 -2.94
C SER A 80 5.37 3.62 -3.28
N MET A 81 5.15 2.53 -2.56
CA MET A 81 5.73 1.23 -2.84
C MET A 81 4.61 0.28 -3.22
N SER A 82 4.67 -0.28 -4.41
CA SER A 82 3.66 -1.23 -4.88
C SER A 82 3.82 -2.58 -4.20
N VAL A 83 2.69 -3.25 -4.03
CA VAL A 83 2.63 -4.66 -3.62
C VAL A 83 2.50 -5.51 -4.88
N CYS A 84 3.35 -6.53 -5.01
CA CYS A 84 3.31 -7.46 -6.15
C CYS A 84 2.35 -8.61 -5.84
N GLN A 85 1.33 -8.79 -6.66
CA GLN A 85 0.34 -9.85 -6.47
C GLN A 85 0.93 -11.26 -6.50
N THR A 86 2.06 -11.44 -7.20
CA THR A 86 2.75 -12.73 -7.32
C THR A 86 3.89 -12.90 -6.32
N GLY A 87 4.11 -11.93 -5.44
CA GLY A 87 5.11 -12.03 -4.38
C GLY A 87 4.69 -13.03 -3.31
N THR A 88 5.66 -13.75 -2.76
CA THR A 88 5.47 -14.61 -1.60
C THR A 88 5.53 -13.81 -0.30
N PRO A 89 5.02 -14.33 0.84
CA PRO A 89 5.21 -13.69 2.14
C PRO A 89 6.67 -13.38 2.45
N GLU A 90 7.60 -14.26 2.07
CA GLU A 90 9.04 -14.08 2.24
C GLU A 90 9.56 -12.90 1.43
N ASP A 91 9.07 -12.67 0.22
CA ASP A 91 9.44 -11.53 -0.62
C ASP A 91 9.02 -10.22 0.04
N PHE A 92 7.82 -10.16 0.62
CA PHE A 92 7.34 -9.00 1.34
C PHE A 92 8.12 -8.74 2.63
N ILE A 93 8.50 -9.78 3.37
CA ILE A 93 9.35 -9.65 4.56
C ILE A 93 10.72 -9.10 4.19
N ARG A 94 11.33 -9.58 3.10
CA ARG A 94 12.62 -9.08 2.60
C ARG A 94 12.52 -7.62 2.18
N ALA A 95 11.50 -7.27 1.38
CA ALA A 95 11.25 -5.89 0.98
C ALA A 95 11.00 -4.98 2.18
N GLY A 96 10.26 -5.46 3.19
CA GLY A 96 10.05 -4.77 4.45
C GLY A 96 11.33 -4.54 5.25
N ARG A 97 12.27 -5.51 5.25
CA ARG A 97 13.60 -5.35 5.86
C ARG A 97 14.40 -4.27 5.15
N ALA A 98 14.47 -4.31 3.82
CA ALA A 98 15.16 -3.30 3.03
C ALA A 98 14.62 -1.89 3.32
N LEU A 99 13.29 -1.74 3.38
CA LEU A 99 12.65 -0.49 3.76
C LEU A 99 13.03 -0.06 5.18
N GLY A 100 12.98 -0.99 6.14
CA GLY A 100 13.31 -0.71 7.55
C GLY A 100 14.78 -0.32 7.74
N GLU A 101 15.72 -0.95 7.03
CA GLU A 101 17.15 -0.62 7.05
C GLU A 101 17.37 0.77 6.44
N ALA A 102 16.80 1.05 5.29
CA ALA A 102 16.92 2.36 4.63
C ALA A 102 16.36 3.49 5.51
N ILE A 103 15.24 3.27 6.19
CA ILE A 103 14.65 4.25 7.11
C ILE A 103 15.56 4.47 8.31
N ARG A 104 16.10 3.40 8.92
CA ARG A 104 16.96 3.46 10.09
C ARG A 104 18.25 4.22 9.82
N ASP A 105 18.81 4.04 8.63
CA ASP A 105 20.08 4.67 8.23
C ASP A 105 19.88 6.08 7.67
N SER A 106 18.62 6.52 7.52
CA SER A 106 18.30 7.89 7.13
C SER A 106 18.12 8.78 8.35
N ASP A 107 18.28 10.09 8.15
CA ASP A 107 17.94 11.12 9.14
C ASP A 107 16.46 11.53 9.12
N ARG A 108 15.64 10.80 8.36
CA ARG A 108 14.23 11.12 8.11
C ARG A 108 13.32 10.56 9.20
N LYS A 109 12.28 11.32 9.51
CA LYS A 109 11.14 10.82 10.28
C LYS A 109 10.10 10.29 9.31
N VAL A 110 9.92 8.98 9.28
CA VAL A 110 9.05 8.30 8.32
C VAL A 110 7.81 7.75 9.01
N LEU A 111 6.64 8.03 8.44
CA LEU A 111 5.39 7.35 8.76
C LEU A 111 5.12 6.33 7.65
N LEU A 112 5.06 5.05 8.00
CA LEU A 112 4.65 4.00 7.09
C LEU A 112 3.14 3.81 7.16
N VAL A 113 2.47 3.99 6.03
CA VAL A 113 1.02 3.79 5.91
C VAL A 113 0.75 2.59 5.02
N ALA A 114 0.22 1.53 5.60
CA ALA A 114 -0.26 0.37 4.87
C ALA A 114 -1.73 0.55 4.50
N SER A 115 -2.01 0.61 3.20
CA SER A 115 -3.38 0.70 2.69
C SER A 115 -3.79 -0.64 2.11
N GLY A 116 -4.99 -1.11 2.44
CA GLY A 116 -5.53 -2.35 1.92
C GLY A 116 -6.72 -2.84 2.75
N ALA A 117 -7.28 -3.95 2.32
CA ALA A 117 -8.20 -4.75 3.11
C ALA A 117 -7.47 -5.99 3.65
N LEU A 118 -7.83 -6.46 4.83
CA LEU A 118 -7.26 -7.69 5.38
C LEU A 118 -7.81 -8.90 4.63
N SER A 119 -9.10 -9.19 4.75
CA SER A 119 -9.76 -10.20 3.93
C SER A 119 -10.31 -9.58 2.66
N HIS A 120 -9.89 -10.07 1.52
CA HIS A 120 -10.33 -9.59 0.23
C HIS A 120 -10.55 -10.75 -0.73
N THR A 121 -11.79 -10.93 -1.17
CA THR A 121 -12.13 -11.97 -2.15
C THR A 121 -12.17 -11.38 -3.55
N PHE A 122 -11.40 -11.99 -4.45
CA PHE A 122 -11.45 -11.66 -5.87
C PHE A 122 -12.48 -12.54 -6.57
N HIS A 123 -13.45 -11.91 -7.20
CA HIS A 123 -14.49 -12.58 -7.97
C HIS A 123 -14.17 -12.56 -9.47
N LYS A 124 -14.69 -13.54 -10.20
CA LYS A 124 -14.61 -13.54 -11.67
C LYS A 124 -15.35 -12.32 -12.21
N LEU A 125 -14.82 -11.69 -13.25
CA LEU A 125 -15.39 -10.48 -13.85
C LEU A 125 -16.89 -10.58 -14.13
N ARG A 126 -17.36 -11.72 -14.64
CA ARG A 126 -18.77 -12.00 -14.93
C ARG A 126 -19.67 -12.00 -13.70
N ASP A 127 -19.10 -12.19 -12.52
CA ASP A 127 -19.82 -12.33 -11.26
C ASP A 127 -19.72 -11.05 -10.40
N LEU A 128 -18.91 -10.04 -10.80
CA LEU A 128 -18.67 -8.83 -10.02
C LEU A 128 -19.94 -8.10 -9.62
N ARG A 129 -20.94 -8.01 -10.52
CA ARG A 129 -22.22 -7.33 -10.20
C ARG A 129 -22.98 -7.95 -9.03
N LYS A 130 -22.78 -9.26 -8.79
CA LYS A 130 -23.43 -9.98 -7.68
C LYS A 130 -22.73 -9.73 -6.34
N HIS A 131 -21.51 -9.16 -6.40
CA HIS A 131 -20.63 -8.95 -5.25
C HIS A 131 -20.26 -7.47 -5.08
N GLU A 132 -21.06 -6.55 -5.64
CA GLU A 132 -20.86 -5.12 -5.41
C GLU A 132 -20.98 -4.79 -3.92
N ALA A 133 -20.08 -3.96 -3.42
CA ALA A 133 -20.02 -3.54 -2.01
C ALA A 133 -21.16 -2.59 -1.59
N SER A 134 -22.24 -2.50 -2.37
CA SER A 134 -23.44 -1.75 -2.03
C SER A 134 -24.30 -2.44 -0.96
N ASP A 135 -24.12 -3.74 -0.77
CA ASP A 135 -24.78 -4.54 0.26
C ASP A 135 -23.72 -5.11 1.23
N PRO A 136 -23.86 -4.90 2.55
CA PRO A 136 -22.92 -5.43 3.54
C PRO A 136 -22.69 -6.94 3.45
N SER A 137 -23.70 -7.72 3.04
CA SER A 137 -23.56 -9.17 2.85
C SER A 137 -22.58 -9.56 1.74
N HIS A 138 -22.25 -8.63 0.84
CA HIS A 138 -21.29 -8.85 -0.24
C HIS A 138 -19.86 -8.49 0.14
N ILE A 139 -19.64 -7.86 1.30
CA ILE A 139 -18.34 -7.34 1.70
C ILE A 139 -17.51 -8.40 2.40
N PHE A 140 -18.14 -9.15 3.31
CA PHE A 140 -17.46 -10.17 4.10
C PHE A 140 -18.41 -11.27 4.59
N SER A 141 -17.87 -12.46 4.79
CA SER A 141 -18.52 -13.51 5.57
C SER A 141 -18.28 -13.30 7.06
N PRO A 142 -19.10 -13.90 7.96
CA PRO A 142 -18.84 -13.89 9.41
C PRO A 142 -17.45 -14.41 9.76
N GLU A 143 -16.98 -15.43 9.06
CA GLU A 143 -15.65 -16.04 9.26
C GLU A 143 -14.52 -15.08 8.86
N ALA A 144 -14.65 -14.44 7.70
CA ALA A 144 -13.68 -13.44 7.22
C ALA A 144 -13.61 -12.25 8.20
N ARG A 145 -14.77 -11.79 8.68
CA ARG A 145 -14.82 -10.73 9.68
C ARG A 145 -14.13 -11.12 10.98
N ALA A 146 -14.41 -12.32 11.51
CA ALA A 146 -13.77 -12.80 12.72
C ALA A 146 -12.25 -12.92 12.57
N ALA A 147 -11.79 -13.39 11.40
CA ALA A 147 -10.36 -13.45 11.07
C ALA A 147 -9.71 -12.08 10.99
N ASP A 148 -10.38 -11.08 10.43
CA ASP A 148 -9.89 -9.70 10.37
C ASP A 148 -9.83 -9.07 11.77
N GLU A 149 -10.88 -9.20 12.56
CA GLU A 149 -10.96 -8.66 13.93
C GLU A 149 -9.85 -9.25 14.81
N GLU A 150 -9.59 -10.55 14.71
CA GLU A 150 -8.50 -11.21 15.46
C GLU A 150 -7.13 -10.60 15.09
N ARG A 151 -6.85 -10.40 13.81
CA ARG A 151 -5.59 -9.80 13.35
C ARG A 151 -5.44 -8.36 13.75
N ILE A 152 -6.54 -7.60 13.75
CA ILE A 152 -6.56 -6.22 14.24
C ILE A 152 -6.14 -6.17 15.73
N GLU A 153 -6.62 -7.10 16.55
CA GLU A 153 -6.23 -7.16 17.96
C GLU A 153 -4.73 -7.52 18.11
N TRP A 154 -4.19 -8.41 17.28
CA TRP A 154 -2.74 -8.70 17.29
C TRP A 154 -1.91 -7.50 16.85
N PHE A 155 -2.36 -6.75 15.84
CA PHE A 155 -1.69 -5.50 15.44
C PHE A 155 -1.71 -4.47 16.58
N LYS A 156 -2.83 -4.31 17.27
CA LYS A 156 -2.94 -3.42 18.44
C LYS A 156 -2.02 -3.84 19.59
N ALA A 157 -1.88 -5.14 19.79
CA ALA A 157 -0.99 -5.71 20.81
C ALA A 157 0.50 -5.68 20.39
N GLY A 158 0.83 -5.35 19.13
CA GLY A 158 2.18 -5.43 18.60
C GLY A 158 2.68 -6.87 18.39
N ASP A 159 1.77 -7.86 18.36
CA ASP A 159 2.10 -9.27 18.13
C ASP A 159 2.28 -9.58 16.65
N HIS A 160 3.27 -8.94 16.06
CA HIS A 160 3.58 -9.10 14.64
C HIS A 160 4.08 -10.50 14.29
N ALA A 161 4.71 -11.19 15.24
CA ALA A 161 5.16 -12.56 15.05
C ALA A 161 3.98 -13.48 14.74
N ARG A 162 2.92 -13.39 15.54
CA ARG A 162 1.72 -14.18 15.37
C ARG A 162 1.00 -13.88 14.05
N VAL A 163 0.96 -12.60 13.64
CA VAL A 163 0.43 -12.23 12.33
C VAL A 163 1.19 -12.96 11.22
N LEU A 164 2.52 -12.95 11.26
CA LEU A 164 3.36 -13.59 10.24
C LEU A 164 3.21 -15.11 10.24
N GLU A 165 3.15 -15.76 11.40
CA GLU A 165 2.97 -17.21 11.54
C GLU A 165 1.66 -17.70 10.93
N THR A 166 0.60 -16.90 11.06
CA THR A 166 -0.74 -17.29 10.60
C THR A 166 -1.06 -16.83 9.16
N MET A 167 -0.18 -16.06 8.52
CA MET A 167 -0.39 -15.61 7.13
C MET A 167 -0.66 -16.73 6.12
N PRO A 168 0.04 -17.89 6.14
CA PRO A 168 -0.23 -18.97 5.20
C PRO A 168 -1.65 -19.55 5.31
N GLU A 169 -2.25 -19.49 6.49
CA GLU A 169 -3.64 -19.92 6.70
C GLU A 169 -4.64 -18.83 6.27
N PHE A 170 -4.30 -17.60 6.53
CA PHE A 170 -5.13 -16.45 6.16
C PHE A 170 -5.27 -16.25 4.65
N LEU A 171 -4.27 -16.70 3.88
CA LEU A 171 -4.26 -16.61 2.40
C LEU A 171 -5.03 -17.75 1.71
N LYS A 172 -5.58 -18.72 2.42
CA LYS A 172 -6.39 -19.82 1.88
C LYS A 172 -7.86 -19.46 1.79
#